data_18639aec789d36728c175f15efba59e6
#
_entry.id   18639aec789d36728c175f15efba59e6
#
_cell.length_a   1.000
_cell.length_b   1.000
_cell.length_c   1.000
_cell.angle_alpha   90.00
_cell.angle_beta   90.00
_cell.angle_gamma   90.00
#
_symmetry.space_group_name_H-M   'P 1'
#
loop_
_entity.id
_entity.type
_entity.pdbx_description
1 polymer ?
#
loop_
_entity_poly.entity_id
_entity_poly.type
_entity_poly.pdbx_seq_one_letter_code
_entity_poly.pdbx_strand_id
1 'polypeptide(L)'
;MVTLVDPHGHQVVKAFLTKEECETIAPKLIRDEHKILRIPNPNETAYVGTVTHQYAVYNILTHGDIRPLNIPQRLLDLPQLQHLDELWIQAWVNISHLGDEIPKHTHNHPNEPEQGLIACSVYLHGRGNNYTHFEDTGKTLNIVGDLHLVGEYHEHQVRKNLNTEPRVSLAFDIHVNDPKPSVSHKEYTKRWIHIRRDTNQSDERTNV
;
A
#
# COMPACT_ATOMS: atom_id res chain seq x y z
N MET A 1 -17.97 8.79 15.29
CA MET A 1 -16.83 8.00 14.76
C MET A 1 -16.87 8.20 13.26
N VAL A 2 -15.90 8.89 12.67
CA VAL A 2 -15.85 9.09 11.22
C VAL A 2 -15.21 7.84 10.64
N THR A 3 -15.96 7.07 9.89
CA THR A 3 -15.45 5.87 9.22
C THR A 3 -14.59 6.33 8.05
N LEU A 4 -13.30 6.13 8.14
CA LEU A 4 -12.28 6.56 7.17
C LEU A 4 -12.48 5.96 5.79
N VAL A 5 -12.63 4.67 5.76
CA VAL A 5 -13.05 3.83 4.64
C VAL A 5 -13.99 2.82 5.26
N ASP A 6 -15.11 2.54 4.61
CA ASP A 6 -15.97 1.45 5.05
C ASP A 6 -15.11 0.19 5.19
N PRO A 7 -15.09 -0.49 6.37
CA PRO A 7 -14.29 -1.69 6.58
C PRO A 7 -14.55 -2.80 5.55
N HIS A 8 -15.73 -2.80 4.95
CA HIS A 8 -16.15 -3.69 3.86
C HIS A 8 -16.21 -2.99 2.51
N GLY A 9 -15.65 -1.79 2.39
CA GLY A 9 -15.74 -0.98 1.19
C GLY A 9 -14.41 -0.74 0.50
N HIS A 10 -14.50 -0.10 -0.65
CA HIS A 10 -13.33 0.28 -1.40
C HIS A 10 -13.55 1.64 -2.10
N GLN A 11 -12.49 2.43 -2.18
CA GLN A 11 -12.49 3.74 -2.82
C GLN A 11 -11.29 3.87 -3.75
N VAL A 12 -11.42 4.68 -4.80
CA VAL A 12 -10.33 4.98 -5.72
C VAL A 12 -10.07 6.48 -5.74
N VAL A 13 -8.85 6.86 -5.37
CA VAL A 13 -8.32 8.21 -5.49
C VAL A 13 -7.59 8.32 -6.82
N LYS A 14 -8.12 9.16 -7.72
CA LYS A 14 -7.56 9.34 -9.06
C LYS A 14 -6.27 10.15 -9.03
N ALA A 15 -5.29 9.73 -9.86
CA ALA A 15 -4.03 10.44 -10.06
C ALA A 15 -3.29 10.79 -8.74
N PHE A 16 -3.27 9.86 -7.79
CA PHE A 16 -2.52 9.99 -6.55
C PHE A 16 -1.01 10.17 -6.82
N LEU A 17 -0.49 9.43 -7.81
CA LEU A 17 0.79 9.68 -8.45
C LEU A 17 0.56 10.10 -9.89
N THR A 18 1.43 10.97 -10.38
CA THR A 18 1.42 11.30 -11.80
C THR A 18 1.93 10.15 -12.65
N LYS A 19 1.54 10.10 -13.91
CA LYS A 19 2.04 9.10 -14.84
C LYS A 19 3.57 9.15 -14.96
N GLU A 20 4.14 10.34 -14.98
CA GLU A 20 5.59 10.56 -15.05
C GLU A 20 6.34 10.01 -13.84
N GLU A 21 5.79 10.21 -12.63
CA GLU A 21 6.34 9.61 -11.40
C GLU A 21 6.33 8.08 -11.50
N CYS A 22 5.22 7.49 -11.94
CA CYS A 22 5.11 6.05 -12.12
C CYS A 22 6.09 5.51 -13.17
N GLU A 23 6.19 6.16 -14.34
CA GLU A 23 7.12 5.80 -15.43
C GLU A 23 8.59 5.94 -15.01
N THR A 24 8.89 6.83 -14.07
CA THR A 24 10.24 7.00 -13.53
C THR A 24 10.60 5.92 -12.51
N ILE A 25 9.65 5.52 -11.65
CA ILE A 25 9.89 4.63 -10.51
C ILE A 25 9.82 3.16 -10.89
N ALA A 26 8.84 2.74 -11.68
CA ALA A 26 8.61 1.33 -11.97
C ALA A 26 9.83 0.62 -12.58
N PRO A 27 10.55 1.18 -13.57
CA PRO A 27 11.74 0.55 -14.12
C PRO A 27 12.88 0.38 -13.09
N LYS A 28 12.98 1.30 -12.13
CA LYS A 28 13.99 1.22 -11.06
C LYS A 28 13.67 0.08 -10.09
N LEU A 29 12.40 -0.07 -9.73
CA LEU A 29 11.95 -1.17 -8.86
C LEU A 29 12.17 -2.54 -9.54
N ILE A 30 11.83 -2.66 -10.83
CA ILE A 30 12.08 -3.88 -11.61
C ILE A 30 13.58 -4.20 -11.65
N ARG A 31 14.42 -3.22 -11.92
CA ARG A 31 15.88 -3.37 -11.92
C ARG A 31 16.42 -3.84 -10.57
N ASP A 32 15.88 -3.30 -9.49
CA ASP A 32 16.35 -3.57 -8.13
C ASP A 32 15.63 -4.75 -7.44
N GLU A 33 14.68 -5.39 -8.14
CA GLU A 33 13.92 -6.55 -7.67
C GLU A 33 14.82 -7.62 -7.05
N HIS A 34 15.92 -7.99 -7.73
CA HIS A 34 16.86 -8.99 -7.25
C HIS A 34 17.59 -8.62 -5.95
N LYS A 35 17.72 -7.32 -5.65
CA LYS A 35 18.28 -6.84 -4.37
C LYS A 35 17.25 -6.97 -3.28
N ILE A 36 16.02 -6.62 -3.60
CA ILE A 36 14.88 -6.67 -2.69
C ILE A 36 14.60 -8.12 -2.27
N LEU A 37 14.64 -9.07 -3.22
CA LEU A 37 14.46 -10.50 -2.96
C LEU A 37 15.53 -11.16 -2.09
N ARG A 38 16.72 -10.56 -2.02
CA ARG A 38 17.83 -11.12 -1.21
C ARG A 38 17.68 -10.91 0.28
N ILE A 39 16.77 -10.06 0.71
CA ILE A 39 16.54 -9.85 2.12
C ILE A 39 15.78 -11.10 2.63
N PRO A 40 16.28 -11.88 3.61
CA PRO A 40 15.63 -13.10 4.06
C PRO A 40 14.20 -12.84 4.54
N ASN A 41 13.26 -13.63 4.04
CA ASN A 41 11.88 -13.62 4.54
C ASN A 41 11.75 -14.71 5.60
N PRO A 42 11.54 -14.37 6.87
CA PRO A 42 11.34 -15.38 7.91
C PRO A 42 10.01 -16.15 7.77
N ASN A 43 9.09 -15.64 6.95
CA ASN A 43 7.76 -16.24 6.76
C ASN A 43 7.54 -16.62 5.29
N GLU A 44 8.16 -17.69 4.83
CA GLU A 44 8.04 -18.22 3.45
C GLU A 44 6.62 -18.70 3.08
N THR A 45 5.58 -18.13 3.59
CA THR A 45 4.23 -18.60 3.32
C THR A 45 3.57 -17.87 2.15
N ALA A 46 3.45 -18.59 1.06
CA ALA A 46 2.24 -18.74 0.28
C ALA A 46 1.88 -17.71 -0.79
N TYR A 47 2.69 -16.73 -1.15
CA TYR A 47 2.38 -15.93 -2.33
C TYR A 47 3.22 -16.36 -3.52
N VAL A 48 2.56 -16.80 -4.60
CA VAL A 48 3.19 -17.06 -5.87
C VAL A 48 3.37 -15.72 -6.58
N GLY A 49 4.60 -15.29 -6.72
CA GLY A 49 4.95 -14.00 -7.31
C GLY A 49 5.96 -13.24 -6.46
N THR A 50 6.65 -12.32 -7.09
CA THR A 50 7.58 -11.46 -6.41
C THR A 50 6.85 -10.40 -5.64
N VAL A 51 6.37 -10.78 -4.52
CA VAL A 51 5.99 -9.84 -3.49
C VAL A 51 7.26 -9.56 -2.73
N THR A 52 7.58 -8.32 -2.52
CA THR A 52 8.59 -7.99 -1.54
C THR A 52 7.98 -8.25 -0.17
N HIS A 53 7.84 -9.52 0.19
CA HIS A 53 7.32 -10.00 1.50
C HIS A 53 8.08 -9.48 2.70
N GLN A 54 8.79 -8.40 2.49
CA GLN A 54 9.76 -7.93 3.44
C GLN A 54 9.33 -6.69 4.15
N TYR A 55 8.03 -6.40 4.06
CA TYR A 55 7.46 -5.39 4.93
C TYR A 55 7.73 -5.70 6.42
N ALA A 56 7.88 -6.96 6.80
CA ALA A 56 8.31 -7.34 8.15
C ALA A 56 9.77 -6.99 8.46
N VAL A 57 10.61 -6.81 7.45
CA VAL A 57 12.05 -6.49 7.59
C VAL A 57 12.46 -5.16 6.96
N TYR A 58 11.68 -4.67 5.98
CA TYR A 58 12.03 -3.51 5.18
C TYR A 58 10.78 -2.75 4.73
N ASN A 59 10.65 -1.50 5.11
CA ASN A 59 9.60 -0.64 4.59
C ASN A 59 10.10 0.05 3.32
N ILE A 60 9.46 -0.22 2.17
CA ILE A 60 9.90 0.30 0.86
C ILE A 60 9.88 1.83 0.79
N LEU A 61 9.13 2.53 1.64
CA LEU A 61 9.12 3.98 1.70
C LEU A 61 10.48 4.58 2.11
N THR A 62 11.36 3.77 2.72
CA THR A 62 12.73 4.17 3.03
C THR A 62 13.68 4.05 1.84
N HIS A 63 13.25 3.39 0.75
CA HIS A 63 14.07 3.23 -0.45
C HIS A 63 14.32 4.57 -1.13
N GLY A 64 15.58 4.81 -1.54
CA GLY A 64 16.03 6.09 -2.08
C GLY A 64 15.24 6.59 -3.28
N ASP A 65 14.73 5.68 -4.12
CA ASP A 65 13.93 6.02 -5.30
C ASP A 65 12.45 6.29 -4.96
N ILE A 66 11.91 5.73 -3.87
CA ILE A 66 10.51 5.93 -3.42
C ILE A 66 10.37 7.17 -2.56
N ARG A 67 11.37 7.45 -1.72
CA ARG A 67 11.36 8.58 -0.79
C ARG A 67 10.97 9.93 -1.42
N PRO A 68 11.46 10.30 -2.62
CA PRO A 68 11.08 11.57 -3.26
C PRO A 68 9.59 11.70 -3.60
N LEU A 69 8.84 10.59 -3.69
CA LEU A 69 7.39 10.63 -3.94
C LEU A 69 6.60 11.18 -2.77
N ASN A 70 7.20 11.24 -1.58
CA ASN A 70 6.59 11.74 -0.35
C ASN A 70 5.19 11.16 -0.08
N ILE A 71 5.05 9.83 -0.30
CA ILE A 71 3.79 9.09 -0.13
C ILE A 71 3.11 9.38 1.21
N PRO A 72 3.86 9.40 2.35
CA PRO A 72 3.25 9.64 3.64
C PRO A 72 2.50 10.97 3.74
N GLN A 73 3.11 12.06 3.27
CA GLN A 73 2.47 13.37 3.29
C GLN A 73 1.26 13.42 2.36
N ARG A 74 1.39 12.85 1.15
CA ARG A 74 0.26 12.77 0.21
C ARG A 74 -0.94 12.04 0.80
N LEU A 75 -0.70 11.00 1.62
CA LEU A 75 -1.78 10.29 2.32
C LEU A 75 -2.47 11.18 3.36
N LEU A 76 -1.69 11.88 4.20
CA LEU A 76 -2.25 12.82 5.16
C LEU A 76 -3.07 13.93 4.49
N ASP A 77 -2.71 14.33 3.28
CA ASP A 77 -3.40 15.38 2.52
C ASP A 77 -4.68 14.90 1.82
N LEU A 78 -4.95 13.59 1.82
CA LEU A 78 -6.18 13.06 1.25
C LEU A 78 -7.41 13.56 2.06
N PRO A 79 -8.49 13.96 1.39
CA PRO A 79 -9.74 14.37 2.07
C PRO A 79 -10.26 13.32 3.05
N GLN A 80 -10.06 12.04 2.74
CA GLN A 80 -10.46 10.91 3.57
C GLN A 80 -9.66 10.83 4.88
N LEU A 81 -8.42 11.32 4.88
CA LEU A 81 -7.48 11.21 6.00
C LEU A 81 -7.15 12.57 6.64
N GLN A 82 -7.70 13.68 6.11
CA GLN A 82 -7.36 15.04 6.53
C GLN A 82 -7.68 15.35 8.01
N HIS A 83 -8.55 14.56 8.63
CA HIS A 83 -8.92 14.70 10.05
C HIS A 83 -7.97 13.96 10.98
N LEU A 84 -6.98 13.24 10.44
CA LEU A 84 -5.94 12.56 11.21
C LEU A 84 -4.73 13.48 11.35
N ASP A 85 -4.23 13.59 12.58
CA ASP A 85 -3.00 14.31 12.88
C ASP A 85 -1.78 13.41 12.67
N GLU A 86 -1.99 12.09 12.77
CA GLU A 86 -0.93 11.10 12.65
C GLU A 86 -1.45 9.79 12.05
N LEU A 87 -0.55 9.00 11.49
CA LEU A 87 -0.80 7.64 11.03
C LEU A 87 0.47 6.81 11.06
N TRP A 88 0.32 5.50 11.04
CA TRP A 88 1.41 4.53 10.87
C TRP A 88 1.27 3.86 9.52
N ILE A 89 2.38 3.69 8.82
CA ILE A 89 2.40 3.11 7.48
C ILE A 89 3.51 2.07 7.35
N GLN A 90 3.18 0.92 6.80
CA GLN A 90 4.15 -0.02 6.27
C GLN A 90 3.87 -0.26 4.79
N ALA A 91 4.94 -0.42 3.99
CA ALA A 91 4.79 -0.50 2.55
C ALA A 91 5.75 -1.50 1.92
N TRP A 92 5.30 -2.09 0.83
CA TRP A 92 6.06 -3.04 0.00
C TRP A 92 5.75 -2.84 -1.48
N VAL A 93 6.53 -3.46 -2.34
CA VAL A 93 6.25 -3.47 -3.77
C VAL A 93 5.87 -4.87 -4.22
N ASN A 94 4.86 -4.98 -5.08
CA ASN A 94 4.50 -6.19 -5.77
C ASN A 94 4.99 -6.09 -7.22
N ILE A 95 5.84 -7.03 -7.65
CA ILE A 95 6.29 -7.16 -9.03
C ILE A 95 5.82 -8.54 -9.51
N SER A 96 4.75 -8.54 -10.31
CA SER A 96 4.12 -9.77 -10.80
C SER A 96 4.56 -10.04 -12.24
N HIS A 97 5.30 -11.10 -12.43
CA HIS A 97 5.71 -11.59 -13.76
C HIS A 97 4.59 -12.39 -14.43
N LEU A 98 4.84 -12.89 -15.64
CA LEU A 98 3.89 -13.73 -16.38
C LEU A 98 3.49 -14.94 -15.53
N GLY A 99 2.19 -15.08 -15.28
CA GLY A 99 1.62 -16.17 -14.49
C GLY A 99 1.45 -15.88 -12.99
N ASP A 100 2.07 -14.82 -12.47
CA ASP A 100 1.96 -14.46 -11.06
C ASP A 100 0.60 -13.83 -10.73
N GLU A 101 0.09 -14.14 -9.54
CA GLU A 101 -1.17 -13.61 -9.03
C GLU A 101 -1.07 -13.25 -7.55
N ILE A 102 -1.98 -12.43 -7.07
CA ILE A 102 -2.24 -12.24 -5.64
C ILE A 102 -3.54 -12.95 -5.33
N PRO A 103 -3.49 -14.05 -4.57
CA PRO A 103 -4.67 -14.83 -4.24
C PRO A 103 -5.67 -14.02 -3.41
N LYS A 104 -6.88 -14.52 -3.31
CA LYS A 104 -7.96 -13.96 -2.54
C LYS A 104 -7.56 -13.84 -1.06
N HIS A 105 -7.69 -12.64 -0.49
CA HIS A 105 -7.30 -12.34 0.89
C HIS A 105 -8.01 -11.09 1.42
N THR A 106 -7.93 -10.92 2.72
CA THR A 106 -8.30 -9.72 3.46
C THR A 106 -7.09 -9.24 4.26
N HIS A 107 -7.15 -8.04 4.82
CA HIS A 107 -6.08 -7.50 5.66
C HIS A 107 -6.38 -7.58 7.16
N ASN A 108 -7.55 -8.11 7.53
CA ASN A 108 -7.89 -8.32 8.92
C ASN A 108 -7.08 -9.48 9.53
N HIS A 109 -6.72 -9.33 10.79
CA HIS A 109 -6.18 -10.41 11.59
C HIS A 109 -7.31 -11.06 12.39
N PRO A 110 -7.58 -12.37 12.23
CA PRO A 110 -8.73 -13.05 12.84
C PRO A 110 -8.74 -13.03 14.38
N ASN A 111 -7.63 -12.69 15.01
CA ASN A 111 -7.49 -12.65 16.47
C ASN A 111 -7.37 -11.20 17.02
N GLU A 112 -7.50 -10.21 16.19
CA GLU A 112 -7.37 -8.81 16.59
C GLU A 112 -8.66 -8.06 16.24
N PRO A 113 -9.33 -7.46 17.21
CA PRO A 113 -10.55 -6.68 16.93
C PRO A 113 -10.19 -5.46 16.08
N GLU A 114 -11.16 -4.97 15.34
CA GLU A 114 -11.14 -3.79 14.46
C GLU A 114 -10.03 -2.78 14.79
N GLN A 115 -8.96 -2.80 14.01
CA GLN A 115 -7.78 -1.98 14.28
C GLN A 115 -7.77 -0.66 13.52
N GLY A 116 -8.75 -0.43 12.64
CA GLY A 116 -8.77 0.73 11.75
C GLY A 116 -7.66 0.66 10.71
N LEU A 117 -7.37 -0.54 10.21
CA LEU A 117 -6.42 -0.76 9.14
C LEU A 117 -7.07 -0.43 7.79
N ILE A 118 -6.35 0.28 6.95
CA ILE A 118 -6.73 0.54 5.56
C ILE A 118 -5.63 -0.04 4.67
N ALA A 119 -5.99 -1.02 3.86
CA ALA A 119 -5.11 -1.55 2.84
C ALA A 119 -5.10 -0.63 1.62
N CYS A 120 -3.93 -0.42 1.07
CA CYS A 120 -3.74 0.53 -0.02
C CYS A 120 -2.90 -0.06 -1.14
N SER A 121 -3.18 0.34 -2.38
CA SER A 121 -2.29 0.04 -3.48
C SER A 121 -2.30 1.14 -4.54
N VAL A 122 -1.10 1.52 -5.02
CA VAL A 122 -0.91 2.39 -6.18
C VAL A 122 -0.36 1.55 -7.32
N TYR A 123 -1.06 1.57 -8.44
CA TYR A 123 -0.61 0.86 -9.63
C TYR A 123 0.44 1.70 -10.39
N LEU A 124 1.64 1.14 -10.55
CA LEU A 124 2.79 1.87 -11.12
C LEU A 124 3.05 1.52 -12.57
N HIS A 125 2.88 0.24 -12.95
CA HIS A 125 3.21 -0.23 -14.29
C HIS A 125 2.49 -1.53 -14.65
N GLY A 126 2.22 -1.70 -15.94
CA GLY A 126 1.70 -2.91 -16.55
C GLY A 126 0.80 -2.59 -17.75
N ARG A 127 0.60 -3.57 -18.63
CA ARG A 127 -0.25 -3.47 -19.81
C ARG A 127 -1.49 -4.33 -19.68
N GLY A 128 -2.51 -3.97 -20.45
CA GLY A 128 -3.72 -4.76 -20.63
C GLY A 128 -4.75 -4.59 -19.52
N ASN A 129 -5.66 -5.55 -19.46
CA ASN A 129 -6.79 -5.53 -18.55
C ASN A 129 -6.36 -5.95 -17.14
N ASN A 130 -5.75 -5.04 -16.40
CA ASN A 130 -5.34 -5.24 -15.03
C ASN A 130 -6.47 -4.83 -14.09
N TYR A 131 -7.03 -5.81 -13.38
CA TYR A 131 -8.13 -5.59 -12.46
C TYR A 131 -7.80 -6.15 -11.09
N THR A 132 -8.22 -5.42 -10.05
CA THR A 132 -8.45 -5.97 -8.73
C THR A 132 -9.90 -6.46 -8.68
N HIS A 133 -10.10 -7.68 -8.25
CA HIS A 133 -11.41 -8.29 -8.11
C HIS A 133 -11.82 -8.27 -6.65
N PHE A 134 -12.97 -7.69 -6.39
CA PHE A 134 -13.63 -7.64 -5.09
C PHE A 134 -14.82 -8.59 -5.08
N GLU A 135 -15.10 -9.24 -3.95
CA GLU A 135 -16.13 -10.26 -3.89
C GLU A 135 -17.54 -9.69 -4.15
N ASP A 136 -17.83 -8.55 -3.58
CA ASP A 136 -19.16 -7.93 -3.57
C ASP A 136 -19.37 -6.90 -4.69
N THR A 137 -18.32 -6.14 -5.06
CA THR A 137 -18.41 -5.03 -6.03
C THR A 137 -17.89 -5.39 -7.41
N GLY A 138 -17.39 -6.62 -7.58
CA GLY A 138 -16.88 -7.11 -8.84
C GLY A 138 -15.44 -6.70 -9.11
N LYS A 139 -15.15 -6.14 -10.30
CA LYS A 139 -13.79 -5.81 -10.70
C LYS A 139 -13.59 -4.31 -10.89
N THR A 140 -12.48 -3.80 -10.38
CA THR A 140 -12.05 -2.42 -10.60
C THR A 140 -10.77 -2.39 -11.43
N LEU A 141 -10.76 -1.55 -12.47
CA LEU A 141 -9.58 -1.37 -13.33
C LEU A 141 -8.45 -0.67 -12.55
N ASN A 142 -7.26 -1.26 -12.59
CA ASN A 142 -6.06 -0.67 -12.02
C ASN A 142 -5.45 0.30 -13.04
N ILE A 143 -5.62 1.59 -12.83
CA ILE A 143 -5.08 2.65 -13.66
C ILE A 143 -3.77 3.14 -13.06
N VAL A 144 -2.75 3.36 -13.89
CA VAL A 144 -1.45 3.86 -13.45
C VAL A 144 -1.61 5.20 -12.73
N GLY A 145 -1.07 5.27 -11.52
CA GLY A 145 -1.14 6.45 -10.65
C GLY A 145 -2.36 6.51 -9.75
N ASP A 146 -3.40 5.70 -9.98
CA ASP A 146 -4.57 5.66 -9.09
C ASP A 146 -4.25 4.92 -7.80
N LEU A 147 -4.75 5.42 -6.67
CA LEU A 147 -4.66 4.80 -5.35
C LEU A 147 -5.99 4.12 -5.03
N HIS A 148 -5.92 2.86 -4.68
CA HIS A 148 -7.02 2.09 -4.11
C HIS A 148 -6.90 2.10 -2.59
N LEU A 149 -7.98 2.47 -1.90
CA LEU A 149 -8.16 2.37 -0.46
C LEU A 149 -9.15 1.24 -0.21
N VAL A 150 -8.78 0.23 0.55
CA VAL A 150 -9.54 -0.99 0.75
C VAL A 150 -9.74 -1.23 2.24
N GLY A 151 -10.96 -1.41 2.68
CA GLY A 151 -11.27 -1.72 4.08
C GLY A 151 -10.69 -3.08 4.50
N GLU A 152 -10.36 -3.21 5.77
CA GLU A 152 -9.64 -4.38 6.32
C GLU A 152 -10.35 -5.73 6.09
N TYR A 153 -11.68 -5.73 6.04
CA TYR A 153 -12.50 -6.94 5.81
C TYR A 153 -12.90 -7.13 4.35
N HIS A 154 -12.56 -6.21 3.46
CA HIS A 154 -12.97 -6.29 2.07
C HIS A 154 -12.08 -7.29 1.31
N GLU A 155 -12.65 -8.44 1.02
CA GLU A 155 -11.95 -9.52 0.35
C GLU A 155 -11.67 -9.19 -1.11
N HIS A 156 -10.42 -9.35 -1.52
CA HIS A 156 -9.99 -9.04 -2.88
C HIS A 156 -8.85 -9.94 -3.36
N GLN A 157 -8.64 -9.93 -4.69
CA GLN A 157 -7.58 -10.66 -5.38
C GLN A 157 -7.11 -9.91 -6.62
N VAL A 158 -5.89 -10.21 -7.05
CA VAL A 158 -5.38 -9.74 -8.34
C VAL A 158 -4.99 -10.95 -9.17
N ARG A 159 -5.72 -11.16 -10.28
CA ARG A 159 -5.55 -12.35 -11.14
C ARG A 159 -4.18 -12.38 -11.82
N LYS A 160 -3.87 -13.54 -12.39
CA LYS A 160 -2.62 -13.81 -13.09
C LYS A 160 -2.27 -12.71 -14.08
N ASN A 161 -1.04 -12.26 -14.03
CA ASN A 161 -0.50 -11.44 -15.09
C ASN A 161 -0.32 -12.30 -16.34
N LEU A 162 -1.03 -11.97 -17.40
CA LEU A 162 -0.96 -12.70 -18.69
C LEU A 162 -0.04 -12.01 -19.69
N ASN A 163 0.65 -10.95 -19.28
CA ASN A 163 1.58 -10.20 -20.11
C ASN A 163 3.02 -10.60 -19.80
N THR A 164 3.88 -10.52 -20.81
CA THR A 164 5.33 -10.71 -20.65
C THR A 164 5.99 -9.56 -19.89
N GLU A 165 5.37 -8.37 -19.91
CA GLU A 165 5.81 -7.25 -19.09
C GLU A 165 5.34 -7.43 -17.64
N PRO A 166 6.22 -7.16 -16.67
CA PRO A 166 5.83 -7.24 -15.27
C PRO A 166 4.77 -6.20 -14.92
N ARG A 167 3.86 -6.58 -14.03
CA ARG A 167 2.93 -5.65 -13.38
C ARG A 167 3.53 -5.21 -12.06
N VAL A 168 3.57 -3.89 -11.82
CA VAL A 168 4.16 -3.31 -10.61
C VAL A 168 3.13 -2.49 -9.87
N SER A 169 2.97 -2.74 -8.59
CA SER A 169 2.20 -1.91 -7.66
C SER A 169 2.97 -1.66 -6.38
N LEU A 170 2.83 -0.45 -5.85
CA LEU A 170 3.24 -0.11 -4.51
C LEU A 170 2.04 -0.36 -3.60
N ALA A 171 2.21 -1.29 -2.67
CA ALA A 171 1.18 -1.63 -1.70
C ALA A 171 1.60 -1.17 -0.30
N PHE A 172 0.63 -0.77 0.52
CA PHE A 172 0.88 -0.36 1.89
C PHE A 172 -0.37 -0.48 2.74
N ASP A 173 -0.13 -0.73 4.02
CA ASP A 173 -1.15 -0.69 5.04
C ASP A 173 -1.00 0.59 5.86
N ILE A 174 -2.12 1.20 6.22
CA ILE A 174 -2.21 2.37 7.08
C ILE A 174 -2.95 1.94 8.35
N HIS A 175 -2.36 2.25 9.51
CA HIS A 175 -3.05 2.20 10.78
C HIS A 175 -3.32 3.63 11.27
N VAL A 176 -4.57 3.86 11.71
CA VAL A 176 -4.97 5.13 12.31
C VAL A 176 -4.69 5.20 13.81
N ASN A 177 -4.43 4.05 14.42
CA ASN A 177 -4.03 3.91 15.81
C ASN A 177 -2.63 3.30 15.88
N ASP A 178 -1.90 3.55 16.98
CA ASP A 178 -0.61 2.92 17.20
C ASP A 178 -0.74 1.39 17.08
N PRO A 179 -0.11 0.76 16.07
CA PRO A 179 -0.18 -0.69 15.89
C PRO A 179 0.62 -1.36 17.00
N LYS A 180 -0.03 -1.58 18.14
CA LYS A 180 0.58 -2.25 19.29
C LYS A 180 1.00 -3.67 18.87
N PRO A 181 2.20 -4.13 19.24
CA PRO A 181 2.62 -5.48 18.96
C PRO A 181 1.66 -6.46 19.61
N SER A 182 0.94 -7.24 18.81
CA SER A 182 0.33 -8.45 19.35
C SER A 182 1.45 -9.39 19.80
N VAL A 183 1.20 -10.16 20.84
CA VAL A 183 2.22 -11.04 21.45
C VAL A 183 2.75 -12.08 20.45
N SER A 184 1.95 -12.41 19.42
CA SER A 184 2.28 -13.32 18.34
C SER A 184 3.06 -12.69 17.18
N HIS A 185 3.11 -11.34 17.08
CA HIS A 185 3.63 -10.63 15.92
C HIS A 185 4.71 -9.61 16.28
N LYS A 186 5.49 -9.83 17.32
CA LYS A 186 6.58 -8.92 17.78
C LYS A 186 7.56 -8.50 16.69
N GLU A 187 7.68 -9.27 15.62
CA GLU A 187 8.55 -8.95 14.49
C GLU A 187 7.90 -8.00 13.48
N TYR A 188 6.58 -7.99 13.36
CA TYR A 188 5.84 -7.14 12.41
C TYR A 188 5.86 -5.66 12.79
N THR A 189 5.93 -5.35 14.08
CA THR A 189 5.83 -3.97 14.57
C THR A 189 7.06 -3.11 14.34
N LYS A 190 8.19 -3.70 13.98
CA LYS A 190 9.44 -2.97 13.80
C LYS A 190 9.50 -2.13 12.51
N ARG A 191 8.46 -2.16 11.68
CA ARG A 191 8.49 -1.60 10.31
C ARG A 191 7.47 -0.55 10.02
N TRP A 192 6.61 -0.28 10.95
CA TRP A 192 5.70 0.84 10.85
C TRP A 192 6.48 2.14 10.94
N ILE A 193 6.28 3.01 9.97
CA ILE A 193 6.76 4.39 10.01
C ILE A 193 5.65 5.23 10.59
N HIS A 194 5.92 5.90 11.69
CA HIS A 194 5.02 6.87 12.30
C HIS A 194 5.17 8.21 11.59
N ILE A 195 4.05 8.78 11.18
CA ILE A 195 4.00 10.05 10.46
C ILE A 195 3.05 10.97 11.17
N ARG A 196 3.47 12.21 11.32
CA ARG A 196 2.65 13.28 11.92
C ARG A 196 2.51 14.42 10.94
N ARG A 197 1.35 15.05 10.94
CA ARG A 197 1.13 16.31 10.26
C ARG A 197 1.92 17.39 10.98
N ASP A 198 2.71 18.16 10.23
CA ASP A 198 3.42 19.32 10.79
C ASP A 198 2.39 20.39 11.20
N THR A 199 2.15 20.54 12.49
CA THR A 199 1.23 21.54 13.05
C THR A 199 1.77 22.96 12.99
N ASN A 200 3.01 23.17 12.58
CA ASN A 200 3.67 24.49 12.59
C ASN A 200 3.36 25.39 11.38
N GLN A 201 2.49 24.98 10.45
CA GLN A 201 2.12 25.84 9.31
C GLN A 201 0.84 26.68 9.49
N SER A 202 0.19 26.64 10.66
CA SER A 202 -1.11 27.30 10.85
C SER A 202 -1.06 28.74 11.42
N ASP A 203 0.09 29.29 11.84
CA ASP A 203 0.14 30.58 12.53
C ASP A 203 0.58 31.81 11.70
N GLU A 204 0.83 31.69 10.40
CA GLU A 204 1.23 32.83 9.59
C GLU A 204 0.11 33.52 8.79
N ARG A 205 -1.18 33.16 8.95
CA ARG A 205 -2.28 33.75 8.18
C ARG A 205 -3.24 34.65 8.97
N THR A 206 -2.84 35.13 10.12
CA THR A 206 -3.68 36.12 10.83
C THR A 206 -2.85 37.27 11.35
N ASN A 207 -2.28 38.07 10.44
CA ASN A 207 -1.90 39.46 10.72
C ASN A 207 -1.67 40.20 9.38
N VAL A 208 -2.75 40.61 8.75
CA VAL A 208 -2.80 41.83 7.88
C VAL A 208 -4.16 42.47 8.06
#